data_11ac6f69ea7731b96f2e00520d2d132a
#
_entry.id   11ac6f69ea7731b96f2e00520d2d132a
#
_cell.length_a   1.000
_cell.length_b   1.000
_cell.length_c   1.000
_cell.angle_alpha   90.00
_cell.angle_beta   90.00
_cell.angle_gamma   90.00
#
_symmetry.space_group_name_H-M   'P 1'
#
loop_
_entity.id
_entity.type
_entity.pdbx_description
1 polymer ?
#
loop_
_entity_poly.entity_id
_entity_poly.type
_entity_poly.pdbx_seq_one_letter_code
_entity_poly.pdbx_strand_id
1 'polypeptide(L)'
;MGAIGLNHYLLLAALLFVCGLLTILSKRNAIGILMGVELILNAANVNLVAFNRFSHGISSTGGVLLSGQIFAIFVIVLAAAEAAVALAIFLNFYNNFSTIDVERAQNLKG
;
A
#
# COMPACT_ATOMS: atom_id res chain seq x y z
N MET A 1 -7.26 -13.08 29.45
CA MET A 1 -6.80 -12.39 28.26
C MET A 1 -7.68 -12.73 27.07
N GLY A 2 -8.26 -11.75 26.46
CA GLY A 2 -9.12 -11.99 25.32
C GLY A 2 -8.31 -12.41 24.11
N ALA A 3 -8.93 -13.26 23.30
CA ALA A 3 -8.33 -13.60 22.02
C ALA A 3 -8.30 -12.36 21.13
N ILE A 4 -7.38 -12.36 20.18
CA ILE A 4 -7.32 -11.32 19.18
C ILE A 4 -8.57 -11.42 18.31
N GLY A 5 -9.34 -10.35 18.26
CA GLY A 5 -10.58 -10.32 17.52
C GLY A 5 -10.54 -9.36 16.36
N LEU A 6 -11.68 -9.21 15.70
CA LEU A 6 -11.82 -8.32 14.55
C LEU A 6 -11.39 -6.90 14.90
N ASN A 7 -11.78 -6.41 16.07
CA ASN A 7 -11.46 -5.04 16.46
C ASN A 7 -9.95 -4.77 16.53
N HIS A 8 -9.17 -5.77 16.92
CA HIS A 8 -7.72 -5.62 16.95
C HIS A 8 -7.14 -5.42 15.56
N TYR A 9 -7.64 -6.17 14.59
CA TYR A 9 -7.17 -6.04 13.21
C TYR A 9 -7.66 -4.75 12.57
N LEU A 10 -8.87 -4.33 12.90
CA LEU A 10 -9.37 -3.05 12.40
C LEU A 10 -8.55 -1.89 12.95
N LEU A 11 -8.15 -1.98 14.22
CA LEU A 11 -7.28 -0.96 14.81
C LEU A 11 -5.93 -0.93 14.11
N LEU A 12 -5.34 -2.09 13.86
CA LEU A 12 -4.08 -2.17 13.13
C LEU A 12 -4.20 -1.55 11.75
N ALA A 13 -5.27 -1.88 11.03
CA ALA A 13 -5.51 -1.32 9.71
C ALA A 13 -5.69 0.19 9.77
N ALA A 14 -6.38 0.69 10.78
CA ALA A 14 -6.55 2.13 10.96
C ALA A 14 -5.21 2.82 11.19
N LEU A 15 -4.34 2.21 11.99
CA LEU A 15 -3.01 2.76 12.23
C LEU A 15 -2.17 2.77 10.95
N LEU A 16 -2.22 1.71 10.17
CA LEU A 16 -1.53 1.65 8.89
C LEU A 16 -2.05 2.72 7.93
N PHE A 17 -3.36 2.90 7.90
CA PHE A 17 -3.98 3.91 7.04
C PHE A 17 -3.52 5.30 7.42
N VAL A 18 -3.54 5.62 8.71
CA VAL A 18 -3.11 6.92 9.21
C VAL A 18 -1.62 7.14 8.90
N CYS A 19 -0.79 6.13 9.11
CA CYS A 19 0.62 6.23 8.79
C CYS A 19 0.83 6.48 7.29
N GLY A 20 0.05 5.82 6.45
CA GLY A 20 0.11 6.03 5.01
C GLY A 20 -0.27 7.45 4.63
N LEU A 21 -1.37 7.96 5.19
CA LEU A 21 -1.78 9.32 4.93
C LEU A 21 -0.73 10.33 5.39
N LEU A 22 -0.19 10.14 6.58
CA LEU A 22 0.85 11.04 7.09
C LEU A 22 2.08 11.02 6.20
N THR A 23 2.45 9.85 5.71
CA THR A 23 3.59 9.73 4.80
C THR A 23 3.34 10.50 3.50
N ILE A 24 2.16 10.36 2.92
CA ILE A 24 1.82 11.06 1.68
C ILE A 24 1.83 12.58 1.90
N LEU A 25 1.25 13.03 3.01
CA LEU A 25 1.12 14.45 3.27
C LEU A 25 2.45 15.09 3.65
N SER A 26 3.35 14.35 4.28
CA SER A 26 4.61 14.91 4.78
C SER A 26 5.78 14.76 3.83
N LYS A 27 5.74 13.80 2.91
CA LYS A 27 6.85 13.58 1.97
C LYS A 27 6.61 14.34 0.67
N ARG A 28 7.67 14.91 0.15
CA ARG A 28 7.62 15.65 -1.11
C ARG A 28 8.12 14.85 -2.30
N ASN A 29 8.90 13.79 -2.03
CA ASN A 29 9.42 12.99 -3.13
C ASN A 29 8.43 11.90 -3.53
N ALA A 30 8.55 11.46 -4.78
CA ALA A 30 7.62 10.50 -5.35
C ALA A 30 7.71 9.14 -4.66
N ILE A 31 8.91 8.74 -4.24
CA ILE A 31 9.10 7.45 -3.58
C ILE A 31 8.40 7.44 -2.22
N GLY A 32 8.49 8.54 -1.47
CA GLY A 32 7.78 8.65 -0.20
C GLY A 32 6.27 8.56 -0.37
N ILE A 33 5.75 9.20 -1.40
CA ILE A 33 4.32 9.13 -1.71
C ILE A 33 3.92 7.70 -2.09
N LEU A 34 4.75 7.03 -2.88
CA LEU A 34 4.49 5.64 -3.26
C LEU A 34 4.45 4.74 -2.02
N MET A 35 5.38 4.92 -1.09
CA MET A 35 5.39 4.16 0.14
C MET A 35 4.13 4.39 0.96
N GLY A 36 3.66 5.62 1.01
CA GLY A 36 2.42 5.94 1.71
C GLY A 36 1.21 5.25 1.08
N VAL A 37 1.14 5.24 -0.24
CA VAL A 37 0.07 4.55 -0.96
C VAL A 37 0.12 3.05 -0.64
N GLU A 38 1.30 2.46 -0.59
CA GLU A 38 1.45 1.05 -0.24
C GLU A 38 0.93 0.75 1.17
N LEU A 39 1.20 1.63 2.12
CA LEU A 39 0.67 1.45 3.47
C LEU A 39 -0.85 1.50 3.48
N ILE A 40 -1.44 2.40 2.72
CA ILE A 40 -2.91 2.51 2.63
C ILE A 40 -3.50 1.24 2.01
N LEU A 41 -2.89 0.73 0.94
CA LEU A 41 -3.35 -0.50 0.30
C LEU A 41 -3.22 -1.69 1.24
N ASN A 42 -2.13 -1.75 2.01
CA ASN A 42 -1.96 -2.80 3.01
C ASN A 42 -3.03 -2.72 4.09
N ALA A 43 -3.41 -1.51 4.50
CA ALA A 43 -4.49 -1.33 5.45
C ALA A 43 -5.80 -1.91 4.92
N ALA A 44 -6.10 -1.64 3.65
CA ALA A 44 -7.30 -2.20 3.01
C ALA A 44 -7.24 -3.73 2.98
N ASN A 45 -6.08 -4.29 2.68
CA ASN A 45 -5.93 -5.74 2.65
C ASN A 45 -6.09 -6.37 4.03
N VAL A 46 -5.55 -5.74 5.06
CA VAL A 46 -5.75 -6.21 6.44
C VAL A 46 -7.23 -6.25 6.76
N ASN A 47 -7.97 -5.20 6.37
CA ASN A 47 -9.42 -5.17 6.57
C ASN A 47 -10.12 -6.30 5.83
N LEU A 48 -9.77 -6.54 4.57
CA LEU A 48 -10.40 -7.59 3.78
C LEU A 48 -10.21 -8.97 4.43
N VAL A 49 -8.97 -9.26 4.82
CA VAL A 49 -8.66 -10.54 5.44
C VAL A 49 -9.36 -10.66 6.79
N ALA A 50 -9.34 -9.59 7.59
CA ALA A 50 -9.97 -9.61 8.90
C ALA A 50 -11.48 -9.81 8.81
N PHE A 51 -12.14 -9.08 7.92
CA PHE A 51 -13.57 -9.23 7.73
C PHE A 51 -13.92 -10.63 7.24
N ASN A 52 -13.14 -11.16 6.31
CA ASN A 52 -13.38 -12.51 5.83
C ASN A 52 -13.24 -13.54 6.95
N ARG A 53 -12.22 -13.38 7.79
CA ARG A 53 -11.97 -14.33 8.87
C ARG A 53 -13.03 -14.27 9.97
N PHE A 54 -13.40 -13.06 10.39
CA PHE A 54 -14.21 -12.88 11.58
C PHE A 54 -15.71 -12.69 11.28
N SER A 55 -16.05 -12.18 10.11
CA SER A 55 -17.46 -11.98 9.76
C SER A 55 -18.07 -13.19 9.09
N HIS A 56 -17.28 -13.93 8.31
CA HIS A 56 -17.75 -15.10 7.58
C HIS A 56 -17.07 -16.38 8.03
N GLY A 57 -16.29 -16.29 9.10
CA GLY A 57 -15.44 -17.39 9.52
C GLY A 57 -16.19 -18.60 10.03
N ILE A 58 -17.43 -18.42 10.47
CA ILE A 58 -18.24 -19.53 10.96
C ILE A 58 -19.40 -19.69 9.99
N SER A 59 -19.13 -20.32 8.88
CA SER A 59 -20.18 -20.72 7.97
C SER A 59 -20.79 -22.02 8.50
N SER A 60 -21.92 -22.40 7.92
CA SER A 60 -22.55 -23.66 8.28
C SER A 60 -21.65 -24.86 8.03
N THR A 61 -20.61 -24.69 7.26
CA THR A 61 -19.63 -25.72 6.98
C THR A 61 -18.43 -25.65 7.91
N GLY A 62 -18.36 -24.63 8.76
CA GLY A 62 -17.29 -24.50 9.75
C GLY A 62 -15.96 -24.00 9.21
N GLY A 63 -15.90 -23.55 7.96
CA GLY A 63 -14.67 -23.09 7.34
C GLY A 63 -14.67 -21.61 7.06
N VAL A 64 -13.47 -21.04 6.93
CA VAL A 64 -13.28 -19.68 6.46
C VAL A 64 -13.55 -19.65 4.95
N LEU A 65 -14.26 -18.64 4.48
CA LEU A 65 -14.57 -18.53 3.07
C LEU A 65 -13.30 -18.24 2.28
N LEU A 66 -12.94 -19.14 1.37
CA LEU A 66 -11.77 -19.00 0.54
C LEU A 66 -11.89 -17.86 -0.46
N SER A 67 -13.11 -17.50 -0.86
CA SER A 67 -13.31 -16.44 -1.84
C SER A 67 -12.76 -15.10 -1.36
N GLY A 68 -12.95 -14.78 -0.08
CA GLY A 68 -12.39 -13.54 0.49
C GLY A 68 -10.88 -13.59 0.57
N GLN A 69 -10.32 -14.76 0.91
CA GLN A 69 -8.87 -14.93 0.98
C GLN A 69 -8.24 -14.83 -0.41
N ILE A 70 -8.84 -15.45 -1.41
CA ILE A 70 -8.36 -15.38 -2.78
C ILE A 70 -8.45 -13.94 -3.29
N PHE A 71 -9.54 -13.25 -2.99
CA PHE A 71 -9.68 -11.85 -3.38
C PHE A 71 -8.59 -10.98 -2.75
N ALA A 72 -8.29 -11.20 -1.47
CA ALA A 72 -7.24 -10.46 -0.78
C ALA A 72 -5.88 -10.70 -1.43
N ILE A 73 -5.57 -11.96 -1.76
CA ILE A 73 -4.32 -12.31 -2.44
C ILE A 73 -4.25 -11.61 -3.80
N PHE A 74 -5.35 -11.61 -4.53
CA PHE A 74 -5.42 -10.94 -5.83
C PHE A 74 -5.12 -9.44 -5.69
N VAL A 75 -5.72 -8.78 -4.69
CA VAL A 75 -5.48 -7.37 -4.44
C VAL A 75 -4.02 -7.12 -4.06
N ILE A 76 -3.42 -8.00 -3.26
CA ILE A 76 -2.01 -7.88 -2.90
C ILE A 76 -1.12 -7.97 -4.14
N VAL A 77 -1.40 -8.92 -5.03
CA VAL A 77 -0.61 -9.09 -6.25
C VAL A 77 -0.77 -7.85 -7.15
N LEU A 78 -1.99 -7.34 -7.30
CA LEU A 78 -2.23 -6.13 -8.07
C LEU A 78 -1.48 -4.95 -7.48
N ALA A 79 -1.53 -4.79 -6.17
CA ALA A 79 -0.84 -3.70 -5.49
C ALA A 79 0.67 -3.78 -5.71
N ALA A 80 1.22 -4.99 -5.62
CA ALA A 80 2.65 -5.19 -5.84
C ALA A 80 3.03 -4.88 -7.29
N ALA A 81 2.21 -5.31 -8.25
CA ALA A 81 2.46 -5.02 -9.65
C ALA A 81 2.39 -3.52 -9.94
N GLU A 82 1.38 -2.85 -9.38
CA GLU A 82 1.25 -1.41 -9.55
C GLU A 82 2.43 -0.66 -8.92
N ALA A 83 2.87 -1.10 -7.75
CA ALA A 83 4.03 -0.50 -7.09
C ALA A 83 5.28 -0.67 -7.94
N ALA A 84 5.50 -1.84 -8.52
CA ALA A 84 6.65 -2.10 -9.35
C ALA A 84 6.64 -1.20 -10.60
N VAL A 85 5.49 -1.09 -11.25
CA VAL A 85 5.36 -0.23 -12.44
C VAL A 85 5.54 1.23 -12.06
N ALA A 86 4.92 1.68 -10.99
CA ALA A 86 5.04 3.06 -10.54
C ALA A 86 6.47 3.40 -10.17
N LEU A 87 7.16 2.48 -9.48
CA LEU A 87 8.56 2.69 -9.13
C LEU A 87 9.43 2.80 -10.38
N ALA A 88 9.19 1.94 -11.37
CA ALA A 88 9.94 2.00 -12.62
C ALA A 88 9.71 3.32 -13.32
N ILE A 89 8.48 3.80 -13.36
CA ILE A 89 8.15 5.09 -13.97
C ILE A 89 8.84 6.22 -13.22
N PHE A 90 8.78 6.20 -11.88
CA PHE A 90 9.39 7.24 -11.07
C PHE A 90 10.91 7.28 -11.26
N LEU A 91 11.56 6.12 -11.31
CA LEU A 91 13.01 6.07 -11.52
C LEU A 91 13.38 6.61 -12.89
N ASN A 92 12.62 6.23 -13.91
CA ASN A 92 12.87 6.74 -15.25
C ASN A 92 12.68 8.25 -15.31
N PHE A 93 11.61 8.73 -14.72
CA PHE A 93 11.31 10.16 -14.66
C PHE A 93 12.40 10.90 -13.89
N TYR A 94 12.83 10.36 -12.76
CA TYR A 94 13.88 10.96 -11.96
C TYR A 94 15.19 11.07 -12.73
N ASN A 95 15.55 10.02 -13.45
CA ASN A 95 16.78 10.04 -14.26
C ASN A 95 16.71 11.12 -15.32
N ASN A 96 15.56 11.27 -15.97
CA ASN A 96 15.37 12.30 -16.98
C ASN A 96 15.46 13.70 -16.36
N PHE A 97 14.88 13.88 -15.17
CA PHE A 97 14.97 15.16 -14.48
C PHE A 97 16.39 15.50 -14.08
N SER A 98 17.14 14.52 -13.59
CA SER A 98 18.54 14.74 -13.24
C SER A 98 19.35 15.19 -14.43
N THR A 99 19.11 14.57 -15.58
CA THR A 99 19.79 14.95 -16.82
C THR A 99 19.45 16.38 -17.22
N ILE A 100 18.18 16.74 -17.14
CA ILE A 100 17.71 18.09 -17.47
C ILE A 100 18.35 19.10 -16.53
N ASP A 101 18.41 18.79 -15.25
CA ASP A 101 18.99 19.69 -14.26
C ASP A 101 20.48 19.93 -14.52
N VAL A 102 21.20 18.88 -14.90
CA VAL A 102 22.63 19.02 -15.24
C VAL A 102 22.80 19.92 -16.46
N GLU A 103 22.02 19.69 -17.51
CA GLU A 103 22.06 20.54 -18.68
C GLU A 103 21.74 21.99 -18.35
N ARG A 104 20.75 22.20 -17.52
CA ARG A 104 20.35 23.52 -17.06
C ARG A 104 21.48 24.22 -16.33
N ALA A 105 22.14 23.49 -15.43
CA ALA A 105 23.24 24.03 -14.67
C ALA A 105 24.41 24.43 -15.61
N GLN A 106 24.68 23.62 -16.60
CA GLN A 106 25.73 23.92 -17.61
C GLN A 106 25.37 25.17 -18.42
N ASN A 107 24.12 25.28 -18.82
CA ASN A 107 23.68 26.45 -19.57
C ASN A 107 23.76 27.72 -18.72
N LEU A 108 23.50 27.64 -17.44
CA LEU A 108 23.59 28.79 -16.56
C LEU A 108 25.04 29.22 -16.32
N LYS A 109 25.94 28.26 -16.34
CA LYS A 109 27.38 28.56 -16.19
C LYS A 109 28.04 29.07 -17.45
N GLY A 110 27.51 28.67 -18.57
CA GLY A 110 28.10 28.94 -19.84
C GLY A 110 27.60 30.12 -20.56
#